data_e7841b79af7415042889e714bea1e15e
#
_entry.id   e7841b79af7415042889e714bea1e15e
#
_cell.length_a   1.000
_cell.length_b   1.000
_cell.length_c   1.000
_cell.angle_alpha   90.00
_cell.angle_beta   90.00
_cell.angle_gamma   90.00
#
_symmetry.space_group_name_H-M   'P 1'
#
loop_
_entity.id
_entity.type
_entity.pdbx_description
1 polymer ?
#
loop_
_entity_poly.entity_id
_entity_poly.type
_entity_poly.pdbx_seq_one_letter_code
_entity_poly.pdbx_strand_id
1 'polypeptide(L)'
;MNDKGGSILVAEFDAKFPYDYSAGRYGSYFFKKLKDEKRIMGIRCPKCDRVFVPPRPACGYCFVKNTDWVELGDEGTLWGYTIVQFPFLDPLTGAERPIPYGYGFIELKGAATRLQHFVTASDLNKLKIGMRMKAVFRDERKGDLTDIVHFKAIEE
;
A
#
# COMPACT_ATOMS: atom_id res chain seq x y z
N MET A 1 -2.86 53.46 -1.15
CA MET A 1 -4.00 52.85 -0.45
C MET A 1 -3.43 52.05 0.69
N ASN A 2 -3.57 52.57 1.92
CA ASN A 2 -3.10 51.87 3.13
C ASN A 2 -4.03 50.72 3.42
N ASP A 3 -3.54 49.53 3.18
CA ASP A 3 -4.17 48.30 3.68
C ASP A 3 -3.98 48.29 5.21
N LYS A 4 -5.03 48.61 5.92
CA LYS A 4 -5.09 48.36 7.36
C LYS A 4 -5.26 46.87 7.54
N GLY A 5 -4.13 46.16 7.58
CA GLY A 5 -4.09 44.73 7.88
C GLY A 5 -4.85 44.47 9.18
N GLY A 6 -6.04 43.95 9.05
CA GLY A 6 -6.76 43.38 10.19
C GLY A 6 -5.88 42.29 10.80
N SER A 7 -5.62 42.37 12.10
CA SER A 7 -4.87 41.32 12.78
C SER A 7 -5.68 40.03 12.71
N ILE A 8 -5.15 39.07 12.01
CA ILE A 8 -5.73 37.73 11.97
C ILE A 8 -5.39 37.06 13.30
N LEU A 9 -6.42 36.73 14.05
CA LEU A 9 -6.27 35.90 15.24
C LEU A 9 -6.07 34.44 14.78
N VAL A 10 -4.92 33.90 15.13
CA VAL A 10 -4.62 32.47 14.93
C VAL A 10 -4.74 31.80 16.29
N ALA A 11 -5.62 30.79 16.36
CA ALA A 11 -5.71 29.91 17.51
C ALA A 11 -5.15 28.54 17.09
N GLU A 12 -4.17 28.03 17.83
CA GLU A 12 -3.71 26.67 17.66
C GLU A 12 -4.71 25.71 18.32
N PHE A 13 -5.17 24.72 17.56
CA PHE A 13 -6.07 23.69 18.03
C PHE A 13 -5.45 22.33 17.73
N ASP A 14 -4.91 21.68 18.76
CA ASP A 14 -4.41 20.29 18.66
C ASP A 14 -5.56 19.33 19.00
N ALA A 15 -6.19 18.78 17.99
CA ALA A 15 -7.27 17.82 18.13
C ALA A 15 -6.80 16.42 17.81
N LYS A 16 -6.73 15.56 18.83
CA LYS A 16 -6.50 14.12 18.67
C LYS A 16 -7.84 13.41 18.80
N PHE A 17 -8.33 12.87 17.69
CA PHE A 17 -9.55 12.09 17.65
C PHE A 17 -9.19 10.61 17.44
N PRO A 18 -8.87 9.84 18.51
CA PRO A 18 -8.70 8.40 18.37
C PRO A 18 -10.04 7.79 18.00
N TYR A 19 -10.06 7.00 16.92
CA TYR A 19 -11.24 6.28 16.49
C TYR A 19 -10.85 4.93 15.88
N ASP A 20 -11.72 3.94 16.09
CA ASP A 20 -11.60 2.64 15.44
C ASP A 20 -12.46 2.63 14.18
N TYR A 21 -11.93 2.05 13.11
CA TYR A 21 -12.67 1.83 11.88
C TYR A 21 -12.64 0.36 11.46
N SER A 22 -13.71 -0.10 10.89
CA SER A 22 -13.79 -1.47 10.39
C SER A 22 -13.06 -1.60 9.06
N ALA A 23 -12.13 -2.55 8.96
CA ALA A 23 -11.55 -2.94 7.68
C ALA A 23 -12.55 -3.65 6.75
N GLY A 24 -13.75 -3.94 7.24
CA GLY A 24 -14.76 -4.69 6.54
C GLY A 24 -14.38 -6.16 6.33
N ARG A 25 -15.32 -6.96 5.84
CA ARG A 25 -15.14 -8.42 5.68
C ARG A 25 -13.96 -8.78 4.78
N TYR A 26 -13.79 -8.09 3.67
CA TYR A 26 -12.75 -8.37 2.69
C TYR A 26 -11.36 -7.95 3.17
N GLY A 27 -11.27 -6.74 3.74
CA GLY A 27 -10.03 -6.25 4.36
C GLY A 27 -9.61 -7.10 5.55
N SER A 28 -10.54 -7.46 6.43
CA SER A 28 -10.24 -8.32 7.59
C SER A 28 -9.69 -9.69 7.18
N TYR A 29 -10.26 -10.32 6.15
CA TYR A 29 -9.74 -11.57 5.64
C TYR A 29 -8.32 -11.41 5.05
N PHE A 30 -8.11 -10.38 4.23
CA PHE A 30 -6.83 -10.06 3.64
C PHE A 30 -5.74 -9.83 4.69
N PHE A 31 -6.01 -8.96 5.66
CA PHE A 31 -5.05 -8.64 6.73
C PHE A 31 -4.79 -9.82 7.66
N LYS A 32 -5.81 -10.66 7.92
CA LYS A 32 -5.63 -11.87 8.71
C LYS A 32 -4.69 -12.86 8.00
N LYS A 33 -4.86 -13.08 6.70
CA LYS A 33 -3.96 -13.93 5.90
C LYS A 33 -2.54 -13.37 5.82
N LEU A 34 -2.42 -12.06 5.68
CA LEU A 34 -1.13 -11.38 5.70
C LEU A 34 -0.40 -11.59 7.05
N LYS A 35 -1.13 -11.37 8.15
CA LYS A 35 -0.61 -11.52 9.52
C LYS A 35 -0.22 -12.96 9.84
N ASP A 36 -1.15 -13.87 9.69
CA ASP A 36 -1.00 -15.23 10.24
C ASP A 36 -0.12 -16.10 9.32
N GLU A 37 -0.23 -15.91 8.00
CA GLU A 37 0.32 -16.84 7.02
C GLU A 37 1.36 -16.21 6.05
N LYS A 38 1.61 -14.89 6.13
CA LYS A 38 2.44 -14.13 5.16
C LYS A 38 1.95 -14.28 3.71
N ARG A 39 0.63 -14.42 3.52
CA ARG A 39 0.02 -14.59 2.19
C ARG A 39 -0.65 -13.32 1.71
N ILE A 40 -0.33 -12.91 0.50
CA ILE A 40 -0.99 -11.81 -0.20
C ILE A 40 -2.15 -12.40 -1.00
N MET A 41 -3.37 -12.10 -0.57
CA MET A 41 -4.58 -12.61 -1.20
C MET A 41 -5.20 -11.58 -2.14
N GLY A 42 -5.56 -12.02 -3.33
CA GLY A 42 -6.46 -11.30 -4.21
C GLY A 42 -7.87 -11.90 -4.18
N ILE A 43 -8.80 -11.25 -4.86
CA ILE A 43 -10.15 -11.77 -5.04
C ILE A 43 -10.56 -11.71 -6.51
N ARG A 44 -11.13 -12.80 -7.02
CA ARG A 44 -11.49 -13.01 -8.42
C ARG A 44 -12.92 -12.60 -8.71
N CYS A 45 -13.11 -11.97 -9.85
CA CYS A 45 -14.43 -11.72 -10.40
C CYS A 45 -14.95 -12.98 -11.15
N PRO A 46 -16.13 -13.51 -10.81
CA PRO A 46 -16.67 -14.71 -11.46
C PRO A 46 -17.11 -14.48 -12.92
N LYS A 47 -17.24 -13.22 -13.36
CA LYS A 47 -17.70 -12.90 -14.72
C LYS A 47 -16.56 -12.60 -15.69
N CYS A 48 -15.49 -11.91 -15.27
CA CYS A 48 -14.39 -11.50 -16.17
C CYS A 48 -13.03 -12.04 -15.74
N ASP A 49 -13.00 -12.88 -14.72
CA ASP A 49 -11.82 -13.60 -14.24
C ASP A 49 -10.67 -12.71 -13.70
N ARG A 50 -10.87 -11.41 -13.66
CA ARG A 50 -9.87 -10.47 -13.11
C ARG A 50 -9.71 -10.65 -11.61
N VAL A 51 -8.47 -10.70 -11.15
CA VAL A 51 -8.10 -10.78 -9.73
C VAL A 51 -7.70 -9.40 -9.23
N PHE A 52 -8.33 -8.96 -8.16
CA PHE A 52 -8.09 -7.64 -7.55
C PHE A 52 -7.25 -7.75 -6.28
N VAL A 53 -6.23 -6.93 -6.19
CA VAL A 53 -5.41 -6.72 -4.99
C VAL A 53 -5.19 -5.21 -4.77
N PRO A 54 -5.43 -4.66 -3.57
CA PRO A 54 -6.15 -5.26 -2.45
C PRO A 54 -7.57 -5.75 -2.85
N PRO A 55 -8.14 -6.71 -2.11
CA PRO A 55 -9.42 -7.30 -2.48
C PRO A 55 -10.57 -6.30 -2.40
N ARG A 56 -11.50 -6.39 -3.34
CA ARG A 56 -12.67 -5.52 -3.47
C ARG A 56 -13.96 -6.34 -3.45
N PRO A 57 -15.03 -5.86 -2.81
CA PRO A 57 -16.28 -6.59 -2.73
C PRO A 57 -16.98 -6.77 -4.10
N ALA A 58 -16.78 -5.82 -5.02
CA ALA A 58 -17.39 -5.84 -6.34
C ALA A 58 -16.34 -5.58 -7.43
N CYS A 59 -16.57 -6.16 -8.61
CA CYS A 59 -15.79 -5.92 -9.81
C CYS A 59 -16.13 -4.53 -10.37
N GLY A 60 -15.12 -3.66 -10.56
CA GLY A 60 -15.32 -2.34 -11.13
C GLY A 60 -15.66 -2.32 -12.62
N TYR A 61 -15.57 -3.47 -13.30
CA TYR A 61 -15.89 -3.61 -14.73
C TYR A 61 -17.25 -4.28 -14.98
N CYS A 62 -17.57 -5.30 -14.17
CA CYS A 62 -18.76 -6.12 -14.37
C CYS A 62 -19.88 -5.81 -13.39
N PHE A 63 -19.59 -5.04 -12.35
CA PHE A 63 -20.51 -4.66 -11.26
C PHE A 63 -21.15 -5.85 -10.54
N VAL A 64 -20.49 -7.02 -10.59
CA VAL A 64 -20.88 -8.22 -9.87
C VAL A 64 -20.00 -8.42 -8.63
N LYS A 65 -20.52 -9.14 -7.64
CA LYS A 65 -19.78 -9.48 -6.43
C LYS A 65 -18.60 -10.38 -6.76
N ASN A 66 -17.44 -10.06 -6.21
CA ASN A 66 -16.26 -10.93 -6.27
C ASN A 66 -16.38 -12.03 -5.20
N THR A 67 -15.99 -13.26 -5.54
CA THR A 67 -16.26 -14.44 -4.69
C THR A 67 -15.02 -15.26 -4.37
N ASP A 68 -14.12 -15.48 -5.32
CA ASP A 68 -13.08 -16.49 -5.21
C ASP A 68 -11.76 -15.87 -4.73
N TRP A 69 -11.28 -16.33 -3.60
CA TRP A 69 -9.99 -15.91 -3.06
C TRP A 69 -8.85 -16.62 -3.78
N VAL A 70 -7.84 -15.85 -4.17
CA VAL A 70 -6.67 -16.30 -4.91
C VAL A 70 -5.41 -15.85 -4.20
N GLU A 71 -4.48 -16.74 -3.95
CA GLU A 71 -3.15 -16.40 -3.48
C GLU A 71 -2.29 -15.89 -4.65
N LEU A 72 -1.65 -14.73 -4.44
CA LEU A 72 -0.85 -14.06 -5.48
C LEU A 72 0.66 -14.24 -5.31
N GLY A 73 1.08 -14.89 -4.22
CA GLY A 73 2.48 -14.99 -3.86
C GLY A 73 3.06 -13.66 -3.34
N ASP A 74 4.36 -13.68 -3.10
CA ASP A 74 5.12 -12.55 -2.53
C ASP A 74 6.04 -11.86 -3.55
N GLU A 75 6.04 -12.33 -4.81
CA GLU A 75 6.83 -11.76 -5.88
C GLU A 75 5.96 -11.07 -6.94
N GLY A 76 6.51 -10.01 -7.53
CA GLY A 76 5.86 -9.26 -8.58
C GLY A 76 6.85 -8.44 -9.40
N THR A 77 6.33 -7.60 -10.27
CA THR A 77 7.11 -6.72 -11.13
C THR A 77 6.87 -5.27 -10.76
N LEU A 78 7.92 -4.48 -10.69
CA LEU A 78 7.83 -3.03 -10.49
C LEU A 78 7.22 -2.38 -11.74
N TRP A 79 5.97 -1.95 -11.65
CA TRP A 79 5.25 -1.37 -12.76
C TRP A 79 5.49 0.13 -12.90
N GLY A 80 5.70 0.81 -11.79
CA GLY A 80 6.02 2.24 -11.73
C GLY A 80 6.47 2.61 -10.33
N TYR A 81 7.27 3.67 -10.20
CA TYR A 81 7.77 4.12 -8.90
C TYR A 81 8.14 5.60 -8.91
N THR A 82 8.33 6.13 -7.71
CA THR A 82 8.98 7.42 -7.46
C THR A 82 9.98 7.28 -6.33
N ILE A 83 10.99 8.15 -6.32
CA ILE A 83 11.91 8.31 -5.19
C ILE A 83 11.53 9.63 -4.50
N VAL A 84 11.03 9.51 -3.28
CA VAL A 84 10.61 10.65 -2.47
C VAL A 84 11.83 11.26 -1.79
N GLN A 85 12.05 12.55 -2.01
CA GLN A 85 13.24 13.28 -1.54
C GLN A 85 12.90 14.43 -0.58
N PHE A 86 11.65 14.55 -0.18
CA PHE A 86 11.22 15.55 0.78
C PHE A 86 10.63 14.87 2.03
N PRO A 87 10.78 15.47 3.21
CA PRO A 87 10.23 14.90 4.42
C PRO A 87 8.69 14.89 4.36
N PHE A 88 8.11 13.81 4.81
CA PHE A 88 6.67 13.62 4.89
C PHE A 88 6.32 12.96 6.22
N LEU A 89 5.33 13.53 6.90
CA LEU A 89 4.80 12.94 8.13
C LEU A 89 4.00 11.69 7.80
N ASP A 90 4.44 10.54 8.33
CA ASP A 90 3.69 9.30 8.23
C ASP A 90 2.39 9.43 9.05
N PRO A 91 1.21 9.42 8.42
CA PRO A 91 -0.05 9.65 9.11
C PRO A 91 -0.39 8.57 10.15
N LEU A 92 0.24 7.39 10.08
CA LEU A 92 0.03 6.30 11.03
C LEU A 92 0.86 6.47 12.30
N THR A 93 2.04 7.05 12.19
CA THR A 93 2.99 7.16 13.30
C THR A 93 3.18 8.59 13.79
N GLY A 94 2.81 9.59 12.98
CA GLY A 94 3.09 11.00 13.23
C GLY A 94 4.58 11.36 13.14
N ALA A 95 5.44 10.44 12.70
CA ALA A 95 6.87 10.64 12.56
C ALA A 95 7.27 10.91 11.11
N GLU A 96 8.35 11.64 10.92
CA GLU A 96 8.95 11.80 9.60
C GLU A 96 9.64 10.50 9.17
N ARG A 97 9.39 10.10 7.94
CA ARG A 97 10.10 8.97 7.33
C ARG A 97 11.46 9.43 6.84
N PRO A 98 12.55 8.66 7.13
CA PRO A 98 13.85 8.95 6.56
C PRO A 98 13.82 8.99 5.03
N ILE A 99 14.44 10.01 4.46
CA ILE A 99 14.56 10.23 3.01
C ILE A 99 16.00 9.97 2.55
N PRO A 100 16.22 9.57 1.27
CA PRO A 100 15.20 9.24 0.26
C PRO A 100 14.58 7.86 0.49
N TYR A 101 13.33 7.67 0.02
CA TYR A 101 12.71 6.34 -0.01
C TYR A 101 11.95 6.11 -1.33
N GLY A 102 11.88 4.85 -1.75
CA GLY A 102 11.15 4.43 -2.93
C GLY A 102 9.69 4.12 -2.59
N TYR A 103 8.76 4.52 -3.46
CA TYR A 103 7.34 4.17 -3.39
C TYR A 103 6.83 3.80 -4.78
N GLY A 104 6.11 2.70 -4.91
CA GLY A 104 5.80 2.18 -6.23
C GLY A 104 4.58 1.30 -6.31
N PHE A 105 4.27 0.91 -7.53
CA PHE A 105 3.20 0.00 -7.90
C PHE A 105 3.80 -1.35 -8.28
N ILE A 106 3.40 -2.39 -7.56
CA ILE A 106 3.84 -3.77 -7.78
C ILE A 106 2.72 -4.54 -8.46
N GLU A 107 3.02 -5.10 -9.61
CA GLU A 107 2.15 -6.03 -10.32
C GLU A 107 2.47 -7.45 -9.87
N LEU A 108 1.63 -8.01 -8.99
CA LEU A 108 1.76 -9.40 -8.56
C LEU A 108 1.28 -10.33 -9.67
N LYS A 109 1.91 -11.50 -9.79
CA LYS A 109 1.58 -12.45 -10.85
C LYS A 109 0.12 -12.90 -10.79
N GLY A 110 -0.61 -12.67 -11.86
CA GLY A 110 -2.03 -13.03 -11.98
C GLY A 110 -3.00 -11.97 -11.45
N ALA A 111 -2.52 -10.87 -10.88
CA ALA A 111 -3.36 -9.75 -10.48
C ALA A 111 -3.70 -8.84 -11.66
N ALA A 112 -4.94 -8.36 -11.71
CA ALA A 112 -5.38 -7.35 -12.67
C ALA A 112 -5.22 -5.91 -12.16
N THR A 113 -4.92 -5.77 -10.87
CA THR A 113 -4.61 -4.49 -10.23
C THR A 113 -3.23 -4.55 -9.58
N ARG A 114 -2.72 -3.42 -9.17
CA ARG A 114 -1.39 -3.29 -8.60
C ARG A 114 -1.46 -2.95 -7.13
N LEU A 115 -0.56 -3.53 -6.36
CA LEU A 115 -0.38 -3.19 -4.96
C LEU A 115 0.58 -2.01 -4.86
N GLN A 116 0.15 -0.96 -4.18
CA GLN A 116 0.97 0.23 -3.94
C GLN A 116 1.70 0.07 -2.61
N HIS A 117 3.03 0.19 -2.64
CA HIS A 117 3.85 -0.02 -1.44
C HIS A 117 5.22 0.64 -1.53
N PHE A 118 5.95 0.65 -0.42
CA PHE A 118 7.37 1.00 -0.39
C PHE A 118 8.19 0.01 -1.20
N VAL A 119 9.17 0.53 -1.93
CA VAL A 119 10.08 -0.27 -2.75
C VAL A 119 11.53 0.09 -2.45
N THR A 120 12.42 -0.88 -2.54
CA THR A 120 13.85 -0.68 -2.31
C THR A 120 14.71 -1.56 -3.20
N ALA A 121 15.97 -1.16 -3.38
CA ALA A 121 17.04 -1.90 -4.04
C ALA A 121 18.33 -1.68 -3.23
N SER A 122 19.43 -2.28 -3.63
CA SER A 122 20.75 -1.99 -3.04
C SER A 122 21.12 -0.51 -3.13
N ASP A 123 20.70 0.12 -4.22
CA ASP A 123 20.75 1.56 -4.46
C ASP A 123 19.42 1.98 -5.09
N LEU A 124 18.73 2.94 -4.51
CA LEU A 124 17.44 3.44 -5.02
C LEU A 124 17.54 3.98 -6.45
N ASN A 125 18.69 4.53 -6.84
CA ASN A 125 18.92 5.02 -8.20
C ASN A 125 18.97 3.90 -9.26
N LYS A 126 19.15 2.66 -8.82
CA LYS A 126 19.14 1.48 -9.70
C LYS A 126 17.74 0.93 -9.95
N LEU A 127 16.72 1.43 -9.25
CA LEU A 127 15.34 1.03 -9.51
C LEU A 127 14.97 1.30 -10.97
N LYS A 128 14.36 0.30 -11.61
CA LYS A 128 13.86 0.40 -13.00
C LYS A 128 12.51 -0.30 -13.09
N ILE A 129 11.63 0.25 -13.90
CA ILE A 129 10.38 -0.40 -14.28
C ILE A 129 10.71 -1.76 -14.93
N GLY A 130 9.94 -2.78 -14.58
CA GLY A 130 10.16 -4.15 -15.04
C GLY A 130 11.02 -5.02 -14.11
N MET A 131 11.67 -4.44 -13.08
CA MET A 131 12.43 -5.24 -12.11
C MET A 131 11.54 -6.20 -11.34
N ARG A 132 12.06 -7.39 -11.08
CA ARG A 132 11.43 -8.34 -10.16
C ARG A 132 11.57 -7.85 -8.73
N MET A 133 10.48 -7.91 -7.99
CA MET A 133 10.38 -7.43 -6.62
C MET A 133 9.86 -8.54 -5.73
N LYS A 134 10.35 -8.62 -4.50
CA LYS A 134 9.87 -9.56 -3.48
C LYS A 134 9.44 -8.83 -2.22
N ALA A 135 8.30 -9.22 -1.67
CA ALA A 135 7.80 -8.68 -0.41
C ALA A 135 8.70 -9.09 0.76
N VAL A 136 9.07 -8.12 1.58
CA VAL A 136 9.75 -8.33 2.85
C VAL A 136 8.74 -8.13 3.97
N PHE A 137 8.47 -9.18 4.72
CA PHE A 137 7.49 -9.16 5.80
C PHE A 137 8.14 -8.83 7.14
N ARG A 138 7.39 -8.17 7.99
CA ARG A 138 7.74 -7.93 9.38
C ARG A 138 7.68 -9.25 10.18
N ASP A 139 8.56 -9.41 11.16
CA ASP A 139 8.53 -10.58 12.04
C ASP A 139 7.30 -10.53 12.95
N GLU A 140 7.11 -9.42 13.65
CA GLU A 140 5.91 -9.18 14.48
C GLU A 140 4.86 -8.47 13.64
N ARG A 141 3.90 -9.24 13.12
CA ARG A 141 2.82 -8.76 12.27
C ARG A 141 1.60 -8.35 13.09
N LYS A 142 0.97 -7.25 12.69
CA LYS A 142 -0.16 -6.63 13.39
C LYS A 142 -1.51 -6.90 12.73
N GLY A 143 -1.53 -7.25 11.45
CA GLY A 143 -2.73 -7.42 10.66
C GLY A 143 -3.15 -6.14 9.94
N ASP A 144 -2.18 -5.47 9.38
CA ASP A 144 -2.37 -4.30 8.52
C ASP A 144 -1.39 -4.32 7.34
N LEU A 145 -1.46 -3.32 6.47
CA LEU A 145 -0.61 -3.28 5.28
C LEU A 145 0.89 -3.10 5.61
N THR A 146 1.22 -2.59 6.80
CA THR A 146 2.60 -2.41 7.26
C THR A 146 3.27 -3.75 7.64
N ASP A 147 2.53 -4.85 7.65
CA ASP A 147 3.09 -6.20 7.80
C ASP A 147 4.00 -6.58 6.63
N ILE A 148 3.80 -5.95 5.46
CA ILE A 148 4.80 -5.85 4.41
C ILE A 148 5.63 -4.60 4.71
N VAL A 149 6.92 -4.74 4.98
CA VAL A 149 7.81 -3.60 5.24
C VAL A 149 8.08 -2.82 3.95
N HIS A 150 8.43 -3.53 2.90
CA HIS A 150 8.66 -3.02 1.55
C HIS A 150 8.74 -4.17 0.56
N PHE A 151 8.72 -3.85 -0.72
CA PHE A 151 9.16 -4.76 -1.76
C PHE A 151 10.62 -4.46 -2.13
N LYS A 152 11.47 -5.48 -2.08
CA LYS A 152 12.90 -5.40 -2.40
C LYS A 152 13.13 -5.92 -3.81
N ALA A 153 13.97 -5.22 -4.58
CA ALA A 153 14.42 -5.69 -5.88
C ALA A 153 15.19 -7.03 -5.73
N ILE A 154 14.88 -8.00 -6.59
CA ILE A 154 15.65 -9.21 -6.77
C ILE A 154 16.74 -8.85 -7.77
N GLU A 155 17.94 -8.60 -7.26
CA GLU A 155 19.13 -8.31 -8.06
C GLU A 155 19.80 -9.64 -8.41
N GLU A 156 20.11 -9.84 -9.70
CA GLU A 156 20.86 -10.97 -10.21
C GLU A 156 22.37 -10.74 -10.04
#